data_ee65ec44740adf89d3f0add19825ced4
#
_entry.id   ee65ec44740adf89d3f0add19825ced4
#
_cell.length_a   1.000
_cell.length_b   1.000
_cell.length_c   1.000
_cell.angle_alpha   90.00
_cell.angle_beta   90.00
_cell.angle_gamma   90.00
#
_symmetry.space_group_name_H-M   'P 1'
#
loop_
_entity.id
_entity.type
_entity.pdbx_description
1 polymer ?
#
loop_
_entity_poly.entity_id
_entity_poly.type
_entity_poly.pdbx_seq_one_letter_code
_entity_poly.pdbx_strand_id
1 'polypeptide(L)'
;MSVTRLFSEISNEPSFYYFAYGSCMCPVDLKRSLGESTHHYVVGPATLTGYRLGFFRKSERRNCGVLDVVKESQSAVEGVLYRLPQRLSARLDEREIGYHHEAIGVHCQGRLYENVRTYTVCEKLSQEIAPNDWYFSVVLRGAYTCGLPEQYVWQLFDHMHRLQQAQGMGQMLKSA
;
A
#
# COMPACT_ATOMS: atom_id res chain seq x y z
N MET A 1 27.13 23.76 -13.11
CA MET A 1 26.31 22.76 -13.84
C MET A 1 24.92 23.32 -14.06
N SER A 2 24.44 23.32 -15.31
CA SER A 2 23.16 23.98 -15.64
C SER A 2 21.98 23.17 -15.14
N VAL A 3 20.98 23.85 -14.57
CA VAL A 3 19.70 23.25 -14.07
C VAL A 3 19.02 22.40 -15.16
N THR A 4 19.16 22.78 -16.43
CA THR A 4 18.62 22.04 -17.60
C THR A 4 19.25 20.63 -17.75
N ARG A 5 20.48 20.42 -17.33
CA ARG A 5 21.15 19.11 -17.38
C ARG A 5 20.64 18.15 -16.31
N LEU A 6 20.31 18.68 -15.11
CA LEU A 6 19.69 17.89 -14.04
C LEU A 6 18.29 17.38 -14.44
N PHE A 7 17.46 18.20 -15.10
CA PHE A 7 16.14 17.80 -15.54
C PHE A 7 16.18 16.78 -16.68
N SER A 8 17.19 16.80 -17.56
CA SER A 8 17.34 15.81 -18.63
C SER A 8 17.86 14.45 -18.13
N GLU A 9 18.64 14.42 -17.06
CA GLU A 9 19.11 13.18 -16.44
C GLU A 9 18.00 12.45 -15.67
N ILE A 10 17.09 13.18 -15.04
CA ILE A 10 15.90 12.61 -14.35
C ILE A 10 14.92 11.96 -15.36
N SER A 11 14.85 12.43 -16.60
CA SER A 11 13.95 11.88 -17.62
C SER A 11 14.40 10.54 -18.21
N ASN A 12 15.64 10.12 -18.00
CA ASN A 12 16.24 8.92 -18.63
C ASN A 12 16.58 7.79 -17.64
N GLU A 13 16.33 7.97 -16.33
CA GLU A 13 16.57 6.91 -15.35
C GLU A 13 15.56 5.77 -15.55
N PRO A 14 16.01 4.49 -15.66
CA PRO A 14 15.11 3.36 -15.71
C PRO A 14 14.17 3.36 -14.50
N SER A 15 12.88 3.12 -14.74
CA SER A 15 11.86 3.18 -13.71
C SER A 15 10.85 2.05 -13.87
N PHE A 16 10.12 1.77 -12.80
CA PHE A 16 9.02 0.82 -12.80
C PHE A 16 7.79 1.43 -12.10
N TYR A 17 6.62 0.94 -12.44
CA TYR A 17 5.38 1.30 -11.76
C TYR A 17 5.14 0.39 -10.56
N TYR A 18 4.72 0.99 -9.45
CA TYR A 18 4.39 0.32 -8.21
C TYR A 18 3.04 0.77 -7.69
N PHE A 19 2.17 -0.18 -7.40
CA PHE A 19 0.86 0.07 -6.79
C PHE A 19 0.91 -0.23 -5.30
N ALA A 20 0.71 0.79 -4.49
CA ALA A 20 0.67 0.75 -3.04
C ALA A 20 -0.77 0.82 -2.54
N TYR A 21 -1.17 -0.11 -1.68
CA TYR A 21 -2.53 -0.20 -1.12
C TYR A 21 -2.58 -0.18 0.42
N GLY A 22 -1.44 -0.21 1.08
CA GLY A 22 -1.29 -0.21 2.54
C GLY A 22 -0.50 0.99 3.06
N SER A 23 0.37 0.77 4.04
CA SER A 23 1.19 1.84 4.62
C SER A 23 2.12 2.54 3.62
N CYS A 24 2.47 1.86 2.52
CA CYS A 24 3.26 2.43 1.42
C CYS A 24 2.52 3.50 0.62
N MET A 25 1.20 3.65 0.77
CA MET A 25 0.46 4.78 0.20
C MET A 25 0.93 6.11 0.78
N CYS A 26 1.45 6.11 2.02
CA CYS A 26 1.96 7.31 2.66
C CYS A 26 3.40 7.61 2.19
N PRO A 27 3.64 8.69 1.42
CA PRO A 27 4.98 9.01 0.93
C PRO A 27 5.99 9.27 2.06
N VAL A 28 5.53 9.76 3.21
CA VAL A 28 6.38 9.97 4.39
C VAL A 28 6.86 8.65 4.98
N ASP A 29 6.00 7.64 5.06
CA ASP A 29 6.37 6.31 5.56
C ASP A 29 7.24 5.56 4.54
N LEU A 30 6.91 5.66 3.26
CA LEU A 30 7.69 5.08 2.18
C LEU A 30 9.11 5.67 2.11
N LYS A 31 9.25 6.98 2.31
CA LYS A 31 10.55 7.67 2.41
C LYS A 31 11.47 7.02 3.45
N ARG A 32 10.93 6.63 4.61
CA ARG A 32 11.73 6.01 5.69
C ARG A 32 12.39 4.71 5.25
N SER A 33 11.75 3.97 4.36
CA SER A 33 12.27 2.70 3.83
C SER A 33 13.19 2.89 2.64
N LEU A 34 12.83 3.80 1.72
CA LEU A 34 13.60 4.02 0.51
C LEU A 34 14.78 5.00 0.68
N GLY A 35 14.80 5.76 1.78
CA GLY A 35 15.91 6.67 2.13
C GLY A 35 15.90 7.99 1.39
N GLU A 36 14.88 8.27 0.58
CA GLU A 36 14.72 9.53 -0.16
C GLU A 36 13.25 9.94 -0.28
N SER A 37 13.00 11.22 -0.59
CA SER A 37 11.63 11.73 -0.77
C SER A 37 10.93 11.02 -1.92
N THR A 38 9.71 10.56 -1.70
CA THR A 38 8.92 9.80 -2.66
C THR A 38 7.71 10.56 -3.22
N HIS A 39 7.45 11.79 -2.74
CA HIS A 39 6.33 12.61 -3.18
C HIS A 39 6.31 12.86 -4.69
N HIS A 40 7.48 13.13 -5.27
CA HIS A 40 7.64 13.40 -6.70
C HIS A 40 7.53 12.16 -7.60
N TYR A 41 7.48 10.97 -7.00
CA TYR A 41 7.24 9.72 -7.70
C TYR A 41 5.75 9.32 -7.75
N VAL A 42 4.90 10.00 -7.02
CA VAL A 42 3.45 9.76 -7.04
C VAL A 42 2.89 10.13 -8.41
N VAL A 43 2.26 9.15 -9.09
CA VAL A 43 1.50 9.39 -10.33
C VAL A 43 0.09 9.83 -9.98
N GLY A 44 -0.56 9.16 -9.03
CA GLY A 44 -1.89 9.51 -8.54
C GLY A 44 -2.63 8.33 -7.92
N PRO A 45 -3.88 8.58 -7.49
CA PRO A 45 -4.76 7.51 -7.05
C PRO A 45 -5.07 6.57 -8.22
N ALA A 46 -5.12 5.26 -7.94
CA ALA A 46 -5.34 4.23 -8.94
C ALA A 46 -6.23 3.12 -8.40
N THR A 47 -6.94 2.45 -9.31
CA THR A 47 -7.90 1.38 -9.01
C THR A 47 -7.40 0.04 -9.53
N LEU A 48 -7.32 -0.95 -8.66
CA LEU A 48 -7.07 -2.36 -8.96
C LEU A 48 -8.39 -3.12 -8.91
N THR A 49 -8.92 -3.52 -10.05
CA THR A 49 -10.16 -4.30 -10.16
C THR A 49 -9.90 -5.80 -9.99
N GLY A 50 -10.90 -6.52 -9.47
CA GLY A 50 -10.81 -7.97 -9.28
C GLY A 50 -10.05 -8.38 -8.02
N TYR A 51 -9.89 -7.47 -7.07
CA TYR A 51 -9.25 -7.70 -5.78
C TYR A 51 -10.01 -7.00 -4.65
N ARG A 52 -9.85 -7.53 -3.43
CA ARG A 52 -10.27 -6.88 -2.18
C ARG A 52 -9.13 -6.81 -1.18
N LEU A 53 -9.22 -5.89 -0.24
CA LEU A 53 -8.30 -5.82 0.90
C LEU A 53 -8.64 -6.84 1.98
N GLY A 54 -7.62 -7.24 2.74
CA GLY A 54 -7.75 -7.96 3.98
C GLY A 54 -6.48 -7.88 4.82
N PHE A 55 -6.59 -8.19 6.12
CA PHE A 55 -5.48 -8.14 7.07
C PHE A 55 -4.98 -9.57 7.36
N PHE A 56 -4.53 -10.26 6.32
CA PHE A 56 -4.17 -11.68 6.35
C PHE A 56 -2.70 -11.97 6.70
N ARG A 57 -2.01 -10.99 7.28
CA ARG A 57 -0.63 -11.14 7.75
C ARG A 57 -0.42 -10.44 9.08
N LYS A 58 0.26 -11.11 10.01
CA LYS A 58 0.82 -10.47 11.20
C LYS A 58 2.22 -9.95 10.88
N SER A 59 2.44 -8.66 11.07
CA SER A 59 3.77 -8.07 11.02
C SER A 59 4.42 -8.19 12.39
N GLU A 60 5.48 -8.96 12.51
CA GLU A 60 6.24 -9.07 13.78
C GLU A 60 6.85 -7.71 14.16
N ARG A 61 7.41 -7.00 13.20
CA ARG A 61 8.01 -5.67 13.43
C ARG A 61 7.01 -4.65 13.96
N ARG A 62 5.74 -4.70 13.53
CA ARG A 62 4.67 -3.77 13.94
C ARG A 62 3.76 -4.35 15.01
N ASN A 63 3.90 -5.64 15.28
CA ASN A 63 3.05 -6.41 16.18
C ASN A 63 1.54 -6.21 15.94
N CYS A 64 1.13 -6.23 14.69
CA CYS A 64 -0.28 -6.06 14.31
C CYS A 64 -0.58 -6.69 12.96
N GLY A 65 -1.86 -6.76 12.61
CA GLY A 65 -2.32 -7.09 11.25
C GLY A 65 -1.89 -6.01 10.25
N VAL A 66 -1.46 -6.46 9.08
CA VAL A 66 -1.12 -5.59 7.96
C VAL A 66 -1.86 -6.03 6.70
N LEU A 67 -2.07 -5.06 5.79
CA LEU A 67 -2.86 -5.25 4.58
C LEU A 67 -2.23 -6.21 3.58
N ASP A 68 -3.10 -6.93 2.92
CA ASP A 68 -2.89 -7.76 1.75
C ASP A 68 -4.00 -7.52 0.73
N VAL A 69 -3.80 -7.89 -0.52
CA VAL A 69 -4.84 -7.95 -1.54
C VAL A 69 -5.06 -9.38 -1.97
N VAL A 70 -6.32 -9.76 -2.08
CA VAL A 70 -6.73 -11.10 -2.50
C VAL A 70 -7.71 -11.01 -3.67
N LYS A 71 -7.64 -11.97 -4.59
CA LYS A 71 -8.50 -11.98 -5.78
C LYS A 71 -9.98 -12.12 -5.40
N GLU A 72 -10.80 -11.23 -5.91
CA GLU A 72 -12.25 -11.24 -5.77
C GLU A 72 -12.89 -10.47 -6.93
N SER A 73 -13.50 -11.19 -7.85
CA SER A 73 -13.86 -10.72 -9.18
C SER A 73 -14.80 -9.50 -9.23
N GLN A 74 -15.60 -9.26 -8.20
CA GLN A 74 -16.56 -8.14 -8.15
C GLN A 74 -16.13 -7.00 -7.25
N SER A 75 -14.89 -7.02 -6.78
CA SER A 75 -14.34 -6.01 -5.89
C SER A 75 -13.26 -5.19 -6.59
N ALA A 76 -12.96 -4.04 -5.98
CA ALA A 76 -11.87 -3.18 -6.40
C ALA A 76 -11.15 -2.60 -5.18
N VAL A 77 -9.85 -2.38 -5.33
CA VAL A 77 -8.99 -1.77 -4.32
C VAL A 77 -8.48 -0.44 -4.88
N GLU A 78 -8.69 0.62 -4.13
CA GLU A 78 -8.06 1.90 -4.42
C GLU A 78 -6.68 1.97 -3.75
N GLY A 79 -5.73 2.59 -4.42
CA GLY A 79 -4.37 2.73 -3.91
C GLY A 79 -3.63 3.88 -4.60
N VAL A 80 -2.34 3.92 -4.43
CA VAL A 80 -1.47 4.95 -5.01
C VAL A 80 -0.53 4.32 -6.03
N LEU A 81 -0.54 4.86 -7.24
CA LEU A 81 0.42 4.50 -8.27
C LEU A 81 1.67 5.38 -8.14
N TYR A 82 2.81 4.74 -8.03
CA TYR A 82 4.14 5.36 -8.06
C TYR A 82 4.88 5.00 -9.35
N ARG A 83 5.72 5.92 -9.82
CA ARG A 83 6.76 5.64 -10.80
C ARG A 83 8.10 5.75 -10.12
N LEU A 84 8.63 4.63 -9.65
CA LEU A 84 9.87 4.56 -8.86
C LEU A 84 11.08 4.32 -9.76
N PRO A 85 12.23 4.95 -9.47
CA PRO A 85 13.50 4.61 -10.10
C PRO A 85 13.91 3.16 -9.86
N GLN A 86 14.46 2.49 -10.86
CA GLN A 86 14.86 1.09 -10.77
C GLN A 86 15.88 0.83 -9.64
N ARG A 87 16.72 1.80 -9.32
CA ARG A 87 17.69 1.73 -8.20
C ARG A 87 17.05 1.53 -6.82
N LEU A 88 15.76 1.86 -6.66
CA LEU A 88 15.03 1.69 -5.41
C LEU A 88 14.37 0.31 -5.27
N SER A 89 14.41 -0.52 -6.32
CA SER A 89 13.73 -1.81 -6.35
C SER A 89 14.16 -2.72 -5.19
N ALA A 90 15.47 -2.88 -4.95
CA ALA A 90 15.97 -3.74 -3.87
C ALA A 90 15.52 -3.27 -2.47
N ARG A 91 15.54 -1.96 -2.22
CA ARG A 91 15.07 -1.40 -0.94
C ARG A 91 13.56 -1.58 -0.73
N LEU A 92 12.79 -1.53 -1.81
CA LEU A 92 11.35 -1.82 -1.76
C LEU A 92 11.12 -3.29 -1.43
N ASP A 93 11.86 -4.21 -2.04
CA ASP A 93 11.78 -5.64 -1.75
C ASP A 93 12.17 -5.97 -0.29
N GLU A 94 13.21 -5.33 0.25
CA GLU A 94 13.61 -5.45 1.65
C GLU A 94 12.51 -4.97 2.62
N ARG A 95 11.76 -3.94 2.24
CA ARG A 95 10.61 -3.49 3.01
C ARG A 95 9.50 -4.53 3.04
N GLU A 96 9.28 -5.22 1.94
CA GLU A 96 8.15 -6.12 1.70
C GLU A 96 8.49 -7.61 2.01
N ILE A 97 9.37 -7.86 2.99
CA ILE A 97 9.70 -9.22 3.45
C ILE A 97 8.42 -9.96 3.87
N GLY A 98 8.22 -11.16 3.31
CA GLY A 98 7.03 -12.00 3.50
C GLY A 98 5.91 -11.74 2.50
N TYR A 99 6.17 -10.90 1.53
CA TYR A 99 5.37 -10.69 0.33
C TYR A 99 6.15 -11.14 -0.90
N HIS A 100 5.46 -11.43 -1.96
CA HIS A 100 6.04 -11.66 -3.28
C HIS A 100 5.52 -10.63 -4.29
N HIS A 101 6.29 -10.41 -5.35
CA HIS A 101 5.85 -9.55 -6.45
C HIS A 101 4.70 -10.19 -7.21
N GLU A 102 3.75 -9.39 -7.61
CA GLU A 102 2.73 -9.72 -8.60
C GLU A 102 2.67 -8.59 -9.64
N ALA A 103 2.61 -8.95 -10.92
CA ALA A 103 2.37 -7.99 -12.00
C ALA A 103 0.87 -7.87 -12.23
N ILE A 104 0.36 -6.64 -12.13
CA ILE A 104 -1.07 -6.33 -12.23
C ILE A 104 -1.33 -5.23 -13.23
N GLY A 105 -2.60 -5.06 -13.61
CA GLY A 105 -3.08 -3.88 -14.32
C GLY A 105 -3.88 -2.97 -13.40
N VAL A 106 -3.61 -1.67 -13.41
CA VAL A 106 -4.36 -0.67 -12.64
C VAL A 106 -4.82 0.48 -13.53
N HIS A 107 -5.97 1.06 -13.20
CA HIS A 107 -6.47 2.27 -13.85
C HIS A 107 -6.07 3.49 -13.03
N CYS A 108 -5.44 4.46 -13.68
CA CYS A 108 -5.05 5.73 -13.08
C CYS A 108 -5.32 6.86 -14.08
N GLN A 109 -6.06 7.88 -13.66
CA GLN A 109 -6.39 9.05 -14.50
C GLN A 109 -6.97 8.66 -15.88
N GLY A 110 -7.88 7.69 -15.91
CA GLY A 110 -8.53 7.22 -17.16
C GLY A 110 -7.66 6.35 -18.07
N ARG A 111 -6.45 5.98 -17.66
CA ARG A 111 -5.51 5.15 -18.41
C ARG A 111 -5.24 3.84 -17.69
N LEU A 112 -5.15 2.74 -18.45
CA LEU A 112 -4.69 1.44 -17.95
C LEU A 112 -3.15 1.42 -17.97
N TYR A 113 -2.57 1.07 -16.82
CA TYR A 113 -1.15 0.76 -16.65
C TYR A 113 -1.00 -0.74 -16.45
N GLU A 114 -0.28 -1.39 -17.33
CA GLU A 114 0.03 -2.83 -17.27
C GLU A 114 1.42 -3.07 -16.69
N ASN A 115 1.68 -4.30 -16.26
CA ASN A 115 2.95 -4.71 -15.65
C ASN A 115 3.34 -3.85 -14.43
N VAL A 116 2.34 -3.38 -13.70
CA VAL A 116 2.54 -2.65 -12.45
C VAL A 116 2.90 -3.64 -11.35
N ARG A 117 3.98 -3.38 -10.63
CA ARG A 117 4.38 -4.19 -9.48
C ARG A 117 3.44 -3.93 -8.32
N THR A 118 2.96 -4.99 -7.70
CA THR A 118 2.39 -4.94 -6.34
C THR A 118 2.94 -6.10 -5.52
N TYR A 119 2.61 -6.14 -4.25
CA TYR A 119 3.09 -7.17 -3.33
C TYR A 119 1.89 -7.85 -2.69
N THR A 120 1.89 -9.18 -2.69
CA THR A 120 0.87 -10.00 -2.05
C THR A 120 1.51 -10.92 -1.03
N VAL A 121 0.81 -11.22 0.06
CA VAL A 121 1.33 -12.05 1.15
C VAL A 121 1.60 -13.47 0.67
N CYS A 122 2.80 -14.02 0.97
CA CYS A 122 3.17 -15.38 0.60
C CYS A 122 2.33 -16.42 1.37
N GLU A 123 2.26 -16.27 2.69
CA GLU A 123 1.51 -17.17 3.58
C GLU A 123 0.40 -16.39 4.26
N LYS A 124 -0.83 -16.57 3.76
CA LYS A 124 -2.01 -15.86 4.26
C LYS A 124 -2.60 -16.58 5.47
N LEU A 125 -2.97 -15.78 6.48
CA LEU A 125 -3.76 -16.26 7.60
C LEU A 125 -5.19 -16.60 7.14
N SER A 126 -5.83 -17.54 7.83
CA SER A 126 -7.23 -17.91 7.59
C SER A 126 -8.23 -16.85 8.07
N GLN A 127 -7.81 -16.00 9.01
CA GLN A 127 -8.63 -14.93 9.58
C GLN A 127 -7.83 -13.63 9.60
N GLU A 128 -8.55 -12.52 9.52
CA GLU A 128 -7.95 -11.19 9.61
C GLU A 128 -7.49 -10.88 11.03
N ILE A 129 -6.37 -10.17 11.14
CA ILE A 129 -5.84 -9.63 12.40
C ILE A 129 -5.95 -8.11 12.37
N ALA A 130 -6.42 -7.52 13.47
CA ALA A 130 -6.56 -6.07 13.58
C ALA A 130 -5.23 -5.32 13.42
N PRO A 131 -5.25 -4.15 12.73
CA PRO A 131 -4.13 -3.22 12.77
C PRO A 131 -4.02 -2.59 14.15
N ASN A 132 -2.81 -2.11 14.51
CA ASN A 132 -2.66 -1.21 15.65
C ASN A 132 -2.95 0.25 15.24
N ASP A 133 -3.02 1.16 16.19
CA ASP A 133 -3.38 2.57 15.94
C ASP A 133 -2.37 3.28 15.03
N TRP A 134 -1.10 2.94 15.14
CA TRP A 134 -0.07 3.49 14.27
C TRP A 134 -0.30 3.10 12.80
N TYR A 135 -0.49 1.80 12.53
CA TYR A 135 -0.73 1.30 11.16
C TYR A 135 -2.03 1.84 10.59
N PHE A 136 -3.08 1.86 11.39
CA PHE A 136 -4.38 2.46 11.08
C PHE A 136 -4.20 3.92 10.61
N SER A 137 -3.50 4.74 11.42
CA SER A 137 -3.26 6.14 11.11
C SER A 137 -2.42 6.36 9.85
N VAL A 138 -1.39 5.54 9.62
CA VAL A 138 -0.51 5.65 8.44
C VAL A 138 -1.27 5.32 7.15
N VAL A 139 -2.09 4.25 7.18
CA VAL A 139 -2.90 3.85 6.01
C VAL A 139 -3.90 4.95 5.65
N LEU A 140 -4.66 5.48 6.62
CA LEU A 140 -5.62 6.55 6.37
C LEU A 140 -4.95 7.84 5.89
N ARG A 141 -3.84 8.22 6.50
CA ARG A 141 -3.09 9.40 6.07
C ARG A 141 -2.61 9.28 4.63
N GLY A 142 -2.07 8.12 4.25
CA GLY A 142 -1.64 7.87 2.88
C GLY A 142 -2.81 7.94 1.88
N ALA A 143 -3.93 7.30 2.21
CA ALA A 143 -5.13 7.32 1.38
C ALA A 143 -5.67 8.75 1.19
N TYR A 144 -5.81 9.50 2.27
CA TYR A 144 -6.33 10.87 2.23
C TYR A 144 -5.38 11.84 1.51
N THR A 145 -4.09 11.84 1.86
CA THR A 145 -3.12 12.80 1.31
C THR A 145 -2.79 12.55 -0.16
N CYS A 146 -2.94 11.33 -0.65
CA CYS A 146 -2.75 10.98 -2.05
C CYS A 146 -4.04 11.03 -2.88
N GLY A 147 -5.15 11.50 -2.30
CA GLY A 147 -6.38 11.82 -3.03
C GLY A 147 -7.22 10.60 -3.42
N LEU A 148 -7.21 9.53 -2.62
CA LEU A 148 -8.14 8.43 -2.82
C LEU A 148 -9.59 8.91 -2.64
N PRO A 149 -10.59 8.25 -3.30
CA PRO A 149 -11.98 8.63 -3.13
C PRO A 149 -12.40 8.63 -1.66
N GLU A 150 -13.11 9.68 -1.23
CA GLU A 150 -13.53 9.85 0.17
C GLU A 150 -14.33 8.66 0.68
N GLN A 151 -15.24 8.14 -0.13
CA GLN A 151 -16.02 6.94 0.22
C GLN A 151 -15.13 5.74 0.51
N TYR A 152 -14.04 5.56 -0.25
CA TYR A 152 -13.09 4.47 -0.01
C TYR A 152 -12.29 4.68 1.28
N VAL A 153 -11.90 5.92 1.59
CA VAL A 153 -11.24 6.26 2.87
C VAL A 153 -12.12 5.90 4.06
N TRP A 154 -13.43 6.19 3.97
CA TRP A 154 -14.40 5.76 4.99
C TRP A 154 -14.56 4.23 5.08
N GLN A 155 -14.56 3.53 3.95
CA GLN A 155 -14.57 2.05 3.94
C GLN A 155 -13.33 1.46 4.61
N LEU A 156 -12.15 2.03 4.38
CA LEU A 156 -10.91 1.66 5.08
C LEU A 156 -11.02 1.88 6.58
N PHE A 157 -11.52 3.05 6.98
CA PHE A 157 -11.74 3.37 8.39
C PHE A 157 -12.65 2.34 9.05
N ASP A 158 -13.82 2.10 8.49
CA ASP A 158 -14.81 1.16 9.04
C ASP A 158 -14.27 -0.27 9.12
N HIS A 159 -13.53 -0.72 8.11
CA HIS A 159 -12.92 -2.05 8.10
C HIS A 159 -11.92 -2.21 9.26
N MET A 160 -10.97 -1.30 9.38
CA MET A 160 -9.95 -1.33 10.42
C MET A 160 -10.56 -1.18 11.82
N HIS A 161 -11.51 -0.27 11.98
CA HIS A 161 -12.20 -0.03 13.25
C HIS A 161 -12.97 -1.27 13.73
N ARG A 162 -13.73 -1.93 12.85
CA ARG A 162 -14.44 -3.19 13.18
C ARG A 162 -13.48 -4.30 13.63
N LEU A 163 -12.33 -4.44 12.98
CA LEU A 163 -11.33 -5.44 13.39
C LEU A 163 -10.77 -5.14 14.78
N GLN A 164 -10.46 -3.88 15.09
CA GLN A 164 -9.99 -3.47 16.42
C GLN A 164 -11.04 -3.72 17.51
N GLN A 165 -12.31 -3.39 17.26
CA GLN A 165 -13.40 -3.65 18.20
C GLN A 165 -13.59 -5.15 18.45
N ALA A 166 -13.58 -5.97 17.42
CA ALA A 166 -13.73 -7.43 17.55
C ALA A 166 -12.58 -8.04 18.37
N GLN A 167 -11.34 -7.56 18.17
CA GLN A 167 -10.18 -8.01 18.97
C GLN A 167 -10.27 -7.57 20.43
N GLY A 168 -10.72 -6.35 20.70
CA GLY A 168 -10.92 -5.83 22.06
C GLY A 168 -11.97 -6.63 22.83
N MET A 169 -13.12 -6.93 22.21
CA MET A 169 -14.16 -7.78 22.82
C MET A 169 -13.65 -9.21 23.10
N GLY A 170 -12.87 -9.80 22.18
CA GLY A 170 -12.29 -11.12 22.36
C GLY A 170 -11.27 -11.20 23.50
N GLN A 171 -10.57 -10.12 23.81
CA GLN A 171 -9.67 -10.02 24.95
C GLN A 171 -10.42 -9.90 26.29
N MET A 172 -11.51 -9.11 26.33
CA MET A 172 -12.35 -8.99 27.52
C MET A 172 -12.99 -10.32 27.93
N LEU A 173 -13.46 -11.12 26.96
CA LEU A 173 -14.07 -12.44 27.22
C LEU A 173 -13.08 -13.51 27.70
N LYS A 174 -11.79 -13.35 27.40
CA LYS A 174 -10.73 -14.28 27.86
C LYS A 174 -10.18 -13.93 29.24
N SER A 175 -10.41 -12.72 29.73
CA SER A 175 -9.96 -12.22 31.02
C SER A 175 -11.04 -12.26 32.12
N ALA A 176 -12.26 -12.68 31.80
CA ALA A 176 -13.39 -12.91 32.70
C ALA A 176 -13.59 -14.40 32.96
#